data_54c914f87b0e76d18cfcaead03958500
#
_entry.id   54c914f87b0e76d18cfcaead03958500
#
_cell.length_a   1.000
_cell.length_b   1.000
_cell.length_c   1.000
_cell.angle_alpha   90.00
_cell.angle_beta   90.00
_cell.angle_gamma   90.00
#
_symmetry.space_group_name_H-M   'P 1'
#
loop_
_entity.id
_entity.type
_entity.pdbx_description
1 polymer ?
#
loop_
_entity_poly.entity_id
_entity_poly.type
_entity_poly.pdbx_seq_one_letter_code
_entity_poly.pdbx_strand_id
1 'polypeptide(L)'
;TLFRSADSALVNLKYKVISSPHLVKAIALSRTGKTAEAEEWTQRCITDIRHFQAKHQIHTISYLQYQLFMEYAVSLRKHGKNKEALSVLEELDRVSFNNVATPLLRNKDNIEEYKVRVARMLSECHYATGNQSEAIQQANRADSLQSHYAQEQMNIRRKMISESLQNELLSTRLKSQKAEAEQARLIQYILTGVIILLMAILTGGYLWWRNHRRRLRQLFDLLISHHAAWLLIH
;
A
#
# COMPACT_ATOMS: atom_id res chain seq x y z
N THR A 1 -23.01 -27.13 -2.62
CA THR A 1 -23.27 -26.33 -3.85
C THR A 1 -24.43 -25.35 -3.67
N LEU A 2 -25.45 -25.68 -2.89
CA LEU A 2 -26.61 -24.80 -2.61
C LEU A 2 -26.27 -23.53 -1.81
N PHE A 3 -25.33 -23.60 -0.88
CA PHE A 3 -24.86 -22.44 -0.11
C PHE A 3 -24.10 -21.40 -0.95
N ARG A 4 -23.32 -21.83 -1.95
CA ARG A 4 -22.63 -20.90 -2.87
C ARG A 4 -23.59 -20.14 -3.78
N SER A 5 -24.72 -20.75 -4.16
CA SER A 5 -25.73 -20.06 -5.01
C SER A 5 -26.53 -19.02 -4.23
N ALA A 6 -26.83 -19.28 -2.95
CA ALA A 6 -27.52 -18.32 -2.09
C ALA A 6 -26.63 -17.09 -1.79
N ASP A 7 -25.32 -17.29 -1.50
CA ASP A 7 -24.38 -16.19 -1.30
C ASP A 7 -24.17 -15.34 -2.57
N SER A 8 -24.10 -15.98 -3.75
CA SER A 8 -23.95 -15.24 -5.02
C SER A 8 -25.24 -14.46 -5.38
N ALA A 9 -26.40 -15.00 -5.08
CA ALA A 9 -27.67 -14.31 -5.25
C ALA A 9 -27.80 -13.11 -4.29
N LEU A 10 -27.36 -13.26 -3.04
CA LEU A 10 -27.33 -12.20 -2.04
C LEU A 10 -26.34 -11.09 -2.42
N VAL A 11 -25.16 -11.45 -2.96
CA VAL A 11 -24.18 -10.50 -3.49
C VAL A 11 -24.75 -9.76 -4.69
N ASN A 12 -25.41 -10.42 -5.64
CA ASN A 12 -26.01 -9.80 -6.81
C ASN A 12 -27.20 -8.88 -6.43
N LEU A 13 -28.00 -9.26 -5.43
CA LEU A 13 -29.06 -8.41 -4.90
C LEU A 13 -28.47 -7.17 -4.17
N LYS A 14 -27.39 -7.32 -3.41
CA LYS A 14 -26.66 -6.20 -2.79
C LYS A 14 -26.13 -5.23 -3.85
N TYR A 15 -25.56 -5.75 -4.95
CA TYR A 15 -25.12 -4.92 -6.08
C TYR A 15 -26.26 -4.17 -6.76
N LYS A 16 -27.42 -4.79 -6.91
CA LYS A 16 -28.59 -4.17 -7.55
C LYS A 16 -29.16 -2.99 -6.76
N VAL A 17 -29.08 -3.03 -5.43
CA VAL A 17 -29.49 -1.91 -4.55
C VAL A 17 -28.42 -0.81 -4.52
N ILE A 18 -27.14 -1.17 -4.59
CA ILE A 18 -26.02 -0.21 -4.65
C ILE A 18 -26.02 0.55 -5.99
N SER A 19 -26.42 -0.09 -7.08
CA SER A 19 -26.48 0.47 -8.43
C SER A 19 -27.86 1.00 -8.83
N SER A 20 -28.74 1.29 -7.87
CA SER A 20 -30.04 1.89 -8.19
C SER A 20 -29.80 3.20 -8.97
N PRO A 21 -30.32 3.31 -10.20
CA PRO A 21 -30.19 4.54 -10.99
C PRO A 21 -30.79 5.76 -10.28
N HIS A 22 -31.73 5.56 -9.36
CA HIS A 22 -32.30 6.59 -8.52
C HIS A 22 -31.27 7.19 -7.55
N LEU A 23 -30.37 6.35 -6.96
CA LEU A 23 -29.32 6.79 -6.08
C LEU A 23 -28.33 7.72 -6.80
N VAL A 24 -27.90 7.30 -7.99
CA VAL A 24 -26.97 8.09 -8.81
C VAL A 24 -27.61 9.41 -9.23
N LYS A 25 -28.88 9.39 -9.58
CA LYS A 25 -29.65 10.58 -9.97
C LYS A 25 -29.84 11.55 -8.80
N ALA A 26 -30.15 11.07 -7.61
CA ALA A 26 -30.26 11.89 -6.40
C ALA A 26 -28.97 12.61 -6.07
N ILE A 27 -27.82 11.90 -6.11
CA ILE A 27 -26.49 12.47 -5.87
C ILE A 27 -26.14 13.51 -6.96
N ALA A 28 -26.41 13.21 -8.22
CA ALA A 28 -26.11 14.13 -9.32
C ALA A 28 -26.94 15.41 -9.23
N LEU A 29 -28.23 15.32 -8.89
CA LEU A 29 -29.11 16.48 -8.72
C LEU A 29 -28.71 17.33 -7.52
N SER A 30 -28.29 16.71 -6.41
CA SER A 30 -27.77 17.42 -5.23
C SER A 30 -26.52 18.23 -5.61
N ARG A 31 -25.59 17.64 -6.37
CA ARG A 31 -24.35 18.31 -6.82
C ARG A 31 -24.58 19.44 -7.83
N THR A 32 -25.65 19.35 -8.63
CA THR A 32 -25.98 20.38 -9.64
C THR A 32 -26.83 21.53 -9.08
N GLY A 33 -27.11 21.53 -7.77
CA GLY A 33 -27.85 22.61 -7.11
C GLY A 33 -29.34 22.58 -7.35
N LYS A 34 -29.88 21.53 -7.97
CA LYS A 34 -31.35 21.30 -8.12
C LYS A 34 -31.94 20.70 -6.86
N THR A 35 -32.00 21.50 -5.80
CA THR A 35 -32.27 21.04 -4.44
C THR A 35 -33.65 20.39 -4.27
N ALA A 36 -34.71 20.94 -4.85
CA ALA A 36 -36.07 20.38 -4.73
C ALA A 36 -36.19 19.00 -5.42
N GLU A 37 -35.70 18.89 -6.65
CA GLU A 37 -35.68 17.61 -7.36
C GLU A 37 -34.76 16.57 -6.66
N ALA A 38 -33.62 17.02 -6.14
CA ALA A 38 -32.72 16.18 -5.39
C ALA A 38 -33.41 15.63 -4.11
N GLU A 39 -34.12 16.46 -3.37
CA GLU A 39 -34.84 16.06 -2.16
C GLU A 39 -35.89 14.99 -2.45
N GLU A 40 -36.69 15.17 -3.48
CA GLU A 40 -37.72 14.19 -3.88
C GLU A 40 -37.09 12.83 -4.26
N TRP A 41 -36.05 12.84 -5.11
CA TRP A 41 -35.37 11.62 -5.51
C TRP A 41 -34.65 10.94 -4.34
N THR A 42 -34.07 11.72 -3.43
CA THR A 42 -33.43 11.22 -2.22
C THR A 42 -34.43 10.53 -1.31
N GLN A 43 -35.58 11.13 -1.09
CA GLN A 43 -36.63 10.57 -0.26
C GLN A 43 -37.17 9.26 -0.84
N ARG A 44 -37.36 9.18 -2.17
CA ARG A 44 -37.75 7.94 -2.86
C ARG A 44 -36.67 6.85 -2.66
N CYS A 45 -35.40 7.18 -2.86
CA CYS A 45 -34.32 6.24 -2.65
C CYS A 45 -34.24 5.71 -1.21
N ILE A 46 -34.39 6.59 -0.22
CA ILE A 46 -34.40 6.20 1.19
C ILE A 46 -35.55 5.25 1.48
N THR A 47 -36.74 5.54 0.94
CA THR A 47 -37.89 4.67 1.08
C THR A 47 -37.64 3.29 0.47
N ASP A 48 -37.08 3.24 -0.73
CA ASP A 48 -36.71 1.98 -1.40
C ASP A 48 -35.65 1.19 -0.61
N ILE A 49 -34.65 1.88 -0.07
CA ILE A 49 -33.63 1.26 0.76
C ILE A 49 -34.21 0.66 2.02
N ARG A 50 -35.07 1.42 2.73
CA ARG A 50 -35.72 0.95 3.95
C ARG A 50 -36.64 -0.24 3.68
N HIS A 51 -37.42 -0.18 2.60
CA HIS A 51 -38.27 -1.29 2.19
C HIS A 51 -37.47 -2.54 1.88
N PHE A 52 -36.38 -2.39 1.16
CA PHE A 52 -35.47 -3.48 0.84
C PHE A 52 -34.78 -4.07 2.10
N GLN A 53 -34.34 -3.21 3.00
CA GLN A 53 -33.70 -3.64 4.26
C GLN A 53 -34.71 -4.40 5.14
N ALA A 54 -35.93 -3.90 5.28
CA ALA A 54 -36.97 -4.57 6.04
C ALA A 54 -37.36 -5.94 5.44
N LYS A 55 -37.52 -6.01 4.11
CA LYS A 55 -37.85 -7.25 3.40
C LYS A 55 -36.76 -8.33 3.54
N HIS A 56 -35.48 -7.95 3.58
CA HIS A 56 -34.36 -8.87 3.58
C HIS A 56 -33.62 -8.96 4.93
N GLN A 57 -34.18 -8.31 5.98
CA GLN A 57 -33.58 -8.25 7.33
C GLN A 57 -32.11 -7.79 7.33
N ILE A 58 -31.79 -6.81 6.46
CA ILE A 58 -30.45 -6.29 6.31
C ILE A 58 -30.29 -5.04 7.19
N HIS A 59 -29.39 -5.11 8.17
CA HIS A 59 -29.09 -4.00 9.09
C HIS A 59 -27.81 -3.23 8.73
N THR A 60 -27.31 -3.41 7.50
CA THR A 60 -26.07 -2.78 7.05
C THR A 60 -26.35 -1.89 5.85
N ILE A 61 -25.64 -0.79 5.74
CA ILE A 61 -25.71 0.12 4.59
C ILE A 61 -24.36 0.18 3.85
N SER A 62 -24.42 0.48 2.56
CA SER A 62 -23.24 0.78 1.78
C SER A 62 -22.79 2.22 2.02
N TYR A 63 -21.53 2.52 1.66
CA TYR A 63 -20.99 3.87 1.71
C TYR A 63 -21.82 4.91 0.93
N LEU A 64 -22.25 4.55 -0.28
CA LEU A 64 -23.08 5.45 -1.10
C LEU A 64 -24.44 5.73 -0.48
N GLN A 65 -25.05 4.71 0.13
CA GLN A 65 -26.30 4.89 0.88
C GLN A 65 -26.09 5.82 2.07
N TYR A 66 -24.99 5.62 2.80
CA TYR A 66 -24.63 6.50 3.91
C TYR A 66 -24.46 7.95 3.45
N GLN A 67 -23.72 8.20 2.37
CA GLN A 67 -23.61 9.56 1.82
C GLN A 67 -24.96 10.16 1.48
N LEU A 68 -25.87 9.38 0.86
CA LEU A 68 -27.17 9.84 0.51
C LEU A 68 -28.00 10.27 1.75
N PHE A 69 -28.00 9.45 2.80
CA PHE A 69 -28.69 9.77 4.04
C PHE A 69 -28.11 11.03 4.70
N MET A 70 -26.77 11.18 4.68
CA MET A 70 -26.10 12.38 5.20
C MET A 70 -26.49 13.63 4.41
N GLU A 71 -26.47 13.57 3.09
CA GLU A 71 -26.86 14.69 2.22
C GLU A 71 -28.33 15.07 2.45
N TYR A 72 -29.20 14.08 2.65
CA TYR A 72 -30.60 14.30 2.96
C TYR A 72 -30.76 14.98 4.32
N ALA A 73 -30.09 14.52 5.35
CA ALA A 73 -30.12 15.15 6.68
C ALA A 73 -29.62 16.60 6.63
N VAL A 74 -28.56 16.88 5.85
CA VAL A 74 -28.08 18.26 5.60
C VAL A 74 -29.15 19.11 4.94
N SER A 75 -29.85 18.58 3.92
CA SER A 75 -30.91 19.28 3.23
C SER A 75 -32.07 19.58 4.16
N LEU A 76 -32.55 18.60 4.92
CA LEU A 76 -33.61 18.77 5.90
C LEU A 76 -33.29 19.87 6.94
N ARG A 77 -32.04 19.89 7.43
CA ARG A 77 -31.61 20.91 8.36
C ARG A 77 -31.60 22.31 7.75
N LYS A 78 -31.11 22.45 6.52
CA LYS A 78 -31.14 23.73 5.79
C LYS A 78 -32.54 24.30 5.62
N HIS A 79 -33.56 23.42 5.52
CA HIS A 79 -34.96 23.80 5.44
C HIS A 79 -35.65 23.94 6.80
N GLY A 80 -34.88 23.89 7.90
CA GLY A 80 -35.45 24.02 9.26
C GLY A 80 -36.16 22.78 9.80
N LYS A 81 -36.15 21.66 9.04
CA LYS A 81 -36.78 20.39 9.41
C LYS A 81 -35.89 19.58 10.36
N ASN A 82 -35.48 20.18 11.49
CA ASN A 82 -34.49 19.63 12.39
C ASN A 82 -34.90 18.31 13.04
N LYS A 83 -36.21 18.10 13.32
CA LYS A 83 -36.70 16.84 13.89
C LYS A 83 -36.60 15.67 12.90
N GLU A 84 -36.91 15.93 11.62
CA GLU A 84 -36.78 14.93 10.57
C GLU A 84 -35.29 14.60 10.31
N ALA A 85 -34.42 15.61 10.27
CA ALA A 85 -32.98 15.43 10.17
C ALA A 85 -32.44 14.59 11.32
N LEU A 86 -32.89 14.84 12.55
CA LEU A 86 -32.53 14.08 13.74
C LEU A 86 -32.86 12.59 13.57
N SER A 87 -34.09 12.27 13.15
CA SER A 87 -34.53 10.89 12.92
C SER A 87 -33.64 10.15 11.91
N VAL A 88 -33.25 10.82 10.82
CA VAL A 88 -32.37 10.27 9.80
C VAL A 88 -30.94 10.03 10.34
N LEU A 89 -30.42 10.98 11.12
CA LEU A 89 -29.09 10.89 11.73
C LEU A 89 -29.00 9.81 12.81
N GLU A 90 -30.04 9.66 13.63
CA GLU A 90 -30.13 8.57 14.61
C GLU A 90 -30.19 7.20 13.94
N GLU A 91 -30.88 7.09 12.81
CA GLU A 91 -30.88 5.87 12.00
C GLU A 91 -29.45 5.56 11.50
N LEU A 92 -28.74 6.56 10.97
CA LEU A 92 -27.35 6.41 10.52
C LEU A 92 -26.39 6.03 11.66
N ASP A 93 -26.61 6.55 12.86
CA ASP A 93 -25.76 6.25 14.01
C ASP A 93 -25.90 4.80 14.49
N ARG A 94 -27.09 4.20 14.33
CA ARG A 94 -27.38 2.81 14.71
C ARG A 94 -26.92 1.78 13.69
N VAL A 95 -26.70 2.19 12.45
CA VAL A 95 -26.41 1.26 11.36
C VAL A 95 -24.93 0.88 11.33
N SER A 96 -24.66 -0.41 11.18
CA SER A 96 -23.31 -0.88 10.94
C SER A 96 -22.94 -0.86 9.45
N PHE A 97 -21.70 -0.50 9.15
CA PHE A 97 -21.21 -0.53 7.77
C PHE A 97 -20.92 -1.95 7.30
N ASN A 98 -21.34 -2.26 6.09
CA ASN A 98 -21.00 -3.52 5.46
C ASN A 98 -19.60 -3.42 4.81
N ASN A 99 -18.58 -3.97 5.47
CA ASN A 99 -17.19 -3.97 5.02
C ASN A 99 -16.94 -4.81 3.76
N VAL A 100 -17.96 -5.53 3.26
CA VAL A 100 -17.78 -6.56 2.22
C VAL A 100 -17.96 -6.03 0.79
N ALA A 101 -18.51 -4.83 0.60
CA ALA A 101 -19.14 -4.50 -0.69
C ALA A 101 -18.20 -3.86 -1.73
N THR A 102 -17.07 -3.26 -1.39
CA THR A 102 -16.17 -2.68 -2.43
C THR A 102 -14.71 -2.60 -2.00
N PRO A 103 -13.78 -3.18 -2.79
CA PRO A 103 -12.34 -3.03 -2.56
C PRO A 103 -11.85 -1.58 -2.62
N LEU A 104 -12.60 -0.70 -3.31
CA LEU A 104 -12.32 0.73 -3.44
C LEU A 104 -12.59 1.54 -2.15
N LEU A 105 -13.37 0.98 -1.22
CA LEU A 105 -13.73 1.63 0.04
C LEU A 105 -13.05 0.97 1.25
N ARG A 106 -11.89 0.42 1.06
CA ARG A 106 -11.02 -0.15 2.10
C ARG A 106 -10.49 0.88 3.12
N ASN A 107 -10.97 2.12 3.05
CA ASN A 107 -10.60 3.16 3.98
C ASN A 107 -11.49 3.10 5.23
N LYS A 108 -11.04 2.31 6.22
CA LYS A 108 -11.49 2.41 7.62
C LYS A 108 -11.51 3.88 8.09
N ASP A 109 -10.62 4.69 7.54
CA ASP A 109 -10.48 6.12 7.76
C ASP A 109 -11.77 6.90 7.43
N ASN A 110 -12.45 6.56 6.35
CA ASN A 110 -13.69 7.23 5.97
C ASN A 110 -14.84 6.91 6.95
N ILE A 111 -14.88 5.71 7.53
CA ILE A 111 -15.94 5.30 8.45
C ILE A 111 -15.85 6.09 9.76
N GLU A 112 -14.66 6.25 10.31
CA GLU A 112 -14.45 7.02 11.54
C GLU A 112 -14.73 8.51 11.33
N GLU A 113 -14.32 9.07 10.20
CA GLU A 113 -14.65 10.45 9.81
C GLU A 113 -16.16 10.65 9.72
N TYR A 114 -16.91 9.69 9.15
CA TYR A 114 -18.36 9.76 9.08
C TYR A 114 -19.03 9.70 10.44
N LYS A 115 -18.57 8.86 11.36
CA LYS A 115 -19.10 8.82 12.72
C LYS A 115 -18.93 10.18 13.43
N VAL A 116 -17.78 10.82 13.27
CA VAL A 116 -17.53 12.18 13.77
C VAL A 116 -18.55 13.16 13.16
N ARG A 117 -18.76 13.09 11.86
CA ARG A 117 -19.68 13.98 11.14
C ARG A 117 -21.12 13.79 11.58
N VAL A 118 -21.58 12.55 11.74
CA VAL A 118 -22.91 12.25 12.27
C VAL A 118 -23.08 12.79 13.67
N ALA A 119 -22.15 12.55 14.58
CA ALA A 119 -22.22 13.01 15.95
C ALA A 119 -22.28 14.56 16.04
N ARG A 120 -21.51 15.27 15.20
CA ARG A 120 -21.59 16.74 15.11
C ARG A 120 -22.94 17.22 14.63
N MET A 121 -23.47 16.60 13.57
CA MET A 121 -24.79 16.98 13.04
C MET A 121 -25.92 16.65 14.03
N LEU A 122 -25.83 15.53 14.76
CA LEU A 122 -26.75 15.22 15.86
C LEU A 122 -26.71 16.32 16.93
N SER A 123 -25.52 16.74 17.36
CA SER A 123 -25.34 17.84 18.32
C SER A 123 -26.03 19.12 17.82
N GLU A 124 -25.80 19.51 16.57
CA GLU A 124 -26.40 20.71 15.98
C GLU A 124 -27.93 20.62 15.86
N CYS A 125 -28.47 19.43 15.52
CA CYS A 125 -29.90 19.21 15.45
C CYS A 125 -30.56 19.20 16.84
N HIS A 126 -29.92 18.59 17.84
CA HIS A 126 -30.40 18.63 19.23
C HIS A 126 -30.39 20.07 19.77
N TYR A 127 -29.34 20.82 19.50
CA TYR A 127 -29.30 22.25 19.87
C TYR A 127 -30.44 23.05 19.24
N ALA A 128 -30.69 22.86 17.94
CA ALA A 128 -31.74 23.54 17.22
C ALA A 128 -33.16 23.12 17.67
N THR A 129 -33.32 21.93 18.26
CA THR A 129 -34.58 21.44 18.83
C THR A 129 -34.76 21.76 20.31
N GLY A 130 -33.79 22.43 20.94
CA GLY A 130 -33.83 22.83 22.34
C GLY A 130 -33.30 21.78 23.34
N ASN A 131 -32.81 20.64 22.86
CA ASN A 131 -32.30 19.55 23.69
C ASN A 131 -30.80 19.76 23.99
N GLN A 132 -30.51 20.72 24.86
CA GLN A 132 -29.12 21.14 25.18
C GLN A 132 -28.27 20.02 25.77
N SER A 133 -28.84 19.17 26.64
CA SER A 133 -28.11 18.05 27.24
C SER A 133 -27.57 17.06 26.22
N GLU A 134 -28.43 16.61 25.32
CA GLU A 134 -28.11 15.70 24.22
C GLU A 134 -27.15 16.37 23.23
N ALA A 135 -27.33 17.66 22.96
CA ALA A 135 -26.42 18.42 22.11
C ALA A 135 -24.97 18.40 22.64
N ILE A 136 -24.79 18.67 23.93
CA ILE A 136 -23.48 18.64 24.58
C ILE A 136 -22.91 17.21 24.58
N GLN A 137 -23.73 16.20 24.87
CA GLN A 137 -23.29 14.81 24.86
C GLN A 137 -22.78 14.39 23.47
N GLN A 138 -23.50 14.72 22.40
CA GLN A 138 -23.09 14.41 21.05
C GLN A 138 -21.86 15.22 20.60
N ALA A 139 -21.73 16.47 21.04
CA ALA A 139 -20.50 17.25 20.79
C ALA A 139 -19.28 16.60 21.43
N ASN A 140 -19.36 16.23 22.71
CA ASN A 140 -18.27 15.55 23.42
C ASN A 140 -17.92 14.20 22.78
N ARG A 141 -18.94 13.47 22.31
CA ARG A 141 -18.74 12.22 21.55
C ARG A 141 -18.01 12.48 20.24
N ALA A 142 -18.37 13.51 19.49
CA ALA A 142 -17.70 13.87 18.24
C ALA A 142 -16.22 14.22 18.46
N ASP A 143 -15.91 14.98 19.52
CA ASP A 143 -14.53 15.35 19.85
C ASP A 143 -13.70 14.14 20.30
N SER A 144 -14.31 13.23 21.08
CA SER A 144 -13.67 11.97 21.46
C SER A 144 -13.35 11.09 20.24
N LEU A 145 -14.31 10.92 19.33
CA LEU A 145 -14.13 10.18 18.09
C LEU A 145 -13.06 10.82 17.20
N GLN A 146 -13.05 12.14 17.10
CA GLN A 146 -12.06 12.87 16.30
C GLN A 146 -10.65 12.73 16.88
N SER A 147 -10.49 12.82 18.20
CA SER A 147 -9.20 12.65 18.86
C SER A 147 -8.66 11.22 18.69
N HIS A 148 -9.52 10.22 18.83
CA HIS A 148 -9.18 8.82 18.59
C HIS A 148 -8.74 8.59 17.13
N TYR A 149 -9.50 9.12 16.18
CA TYR A 149 -9.16 9.04 14.76
C TYR A 149 -7.81 9.71 14.44
N ALA A 150 -7.58 10.92 14.96
CA ALA A 150 -6.32 11.62 14.77
C ALA A 150 -5.13 10.82 15.33
N GLN A 151 -5.30 10.19 16.50
CA GLN A 151 -4.27 9.36 17.11
C GLN A 151 -4.00 8.09 16.30
N GLU A 152 -5.02 7.42 15.78
CA GLU A 152 -4.88 6.25 14.91
C GLU A 152 -4.13 6.62 13.62
N GLN A 153 -4.47 7.75 12.99
CA GLN A 153 -3.77 8.28 11.81
C GLN A 153 -2.29 8.58 12.10
N MET A 154 -1.99 9.16 13.24
CA MET A 154 -0.60 9.39 13.66
C MET A 154 0.16 8.07 13.83
N ASN A 155 -0.45 7.06 14.42
CA ASN A 155 0.16 5.74 14.60
C ASN A 155 0.44 5.06 13.25
N ILE A 156 -0.50 5.13 12.31
CA ILE A 156 -0.33 4.60 10.94
C ILE A 156 0.84 5.32 10.25
N ARG A 157 0.89 6.65 10.31
CA ARG A 157 2.00 7.43 9.73
C ARG A 157 3.35 7.07 10.36
N ARG A 158 3.42 6.95 11.69
CA ARG A 158 4.65 6.51 12.38
C ARG A 158 5.11 5.13 11.91
N LYS A 159 4.16 4.20 11.74
CA LYS A 159 4.47 2.85 11.23
C LYS A 159 5.01 2.91 9.80
N MET A 160 4.37 3.66 8.90
CA MET A 160 4.84 3.83 7.51
C MET A 160 6.24 4.45 7.45
N ILE A 161 6.51 5.49 8.26
CA ILE A 161 7.83 6.12 8.33
C ILE A 161 8.88 5.12 8.85
N SER A 162 8.56 4.36 9.89
CA SER A 162 9.44 3.32 10.43
C SER A 162 9.77 2.24 9.39
N GLU A 163 8.77 1.74 8.66
CA GLU A 163 8.95 0.76 7.59
C GLU A 163 9.80 1.33 6.43
N SER A 164 9.55 2.58 6.05
CA SER A 164 10.35 3.28 5.03
C SER A 164 11.81 3.41 5.42
N LEU A 165 12.09 3.83 6.66
CA LEU A 165 13.45 3.95 7.18
C LEU A 165 14.16 2.59 7.27
N GLN A 166 13.45 1.53 7.68
CA GLN A 166 14.00 0.18 7.68
C GLN A 166 14.36 -0.29 6.27
N ASN A 167 13.49 -0.06 5.29
CA ASN A 167 13.75 -0.41 3.89
C ASN A 167 14.94 0.36 3.32
N GLU A 168 15.10 1.64 3.66
CA GLU A 168 16.24 2.46 3.26
C GLU A 168 17.55 1.95 3.89
N LEU A 169 17.53 1.64 5.18
CA LEU A 169 18.67 1.03 5.88
C LEU A 169 19.08 -0.32 5.27
N LEU A 170 18.10 -1.18 4.97
CA LEU A 170 18.37 -2.47 4.31
C LEU A 170 18.95 -2.27 2.91
N SER A 171 18.41 -1.33 2.13
CA SER A 171 18.93 -1.02 0.79
C SER A 171 20.37 -0.52 0.82
N THR A 172 20.68 0.33 1.81
CA THR A 172 22.04 0.87 2.01
C THR A 172 23.03 -0.22 2.43
N ARG A 173 22.64 -1.11 3.35
CA ARG A 173 23.45 -2.27 3.74
C ARG A 173 23.70 -3.23 2.56
N LEU A 174 22.69 -3.50 1.75
CA LEU A 174 22.85 -4.32 0.55
C LEU A 174 23.81 -3.68 -0.47
N LYS A 175 23.77 -2.35 -0.63
CA LYS A 175 24.71 -1.62 -1.50
C LYS A 175 26.15 -1.71 -0.98
N SER A 176 26.35 -1.53 0.34
CA SER A 176 27.70 -1.66 0.93
C SER A 176 28.25 -3.08 0.81
N GLN A 177 27.44 -4.10 1.09
CA GLN A 177 27.87 -5.50 0.92
C GLN A 177 28.22 -5.85 -0.53
N LYS A 178 27.45 -5.33 -1.51
CA LYS A 178 27.79 -5.51 -2.94
C LYS A 178 29.10 -4.85 -3.29
N ALA A 179 29.33 -3.62 -2.82
CA ALA A 179 30.60 -2.91 -3.06
C ALA A 179 31.80 -3.65 -2.43
N GLU A 180 31.66 -4.15 -1.21
CA GLU A 180 32.69 -4.97 -0.56
C GLU A 180 32.97 -6.27 -1.32
N ALA A 181 31.93 -6.95 -1.79
CA ALA A 181 32.05 -8.16 -2.59
C ALA A 181 32.73 -7.89 -3.96
N GLU A 182 32.45 -6.76 -4.58
CA GLU A 182 33.12 -6.36 -5.83
C GLU A 182 34.58 -6.03 -5.60
N GLN A 183 34.92 -5.33 -4.53
CA GLN A 183 36.33 -5.07 -4.14
C GLN A 183 37.08 -6.37 -3.86
N ALA A 184 36.48 -7.31 -3.13
CA ALA A 184 37.07 -8.60 -2.86
C ALA A 184 37.36 -9.40 -4.15
N ARG A 185 36.43 -9.36 -5.12
CA ARG A 185 36.65 -9.97 -6.45
C ARG A 185 37.79 -9.32 -7.23
N LEU A 186 37.87 -7.99 -7.23
CA LEU A 186 38.97 -7.28 -7.87
C LEU A 186 40.34 -7.66 -7.28
N ILE A 187 40.44 -7.73 -5.96
CA ILE A 187 41.66 -8.16 -5.26
C ILE A 187 42.00 -9.60 -5.67
N GLN A 188 41.04 -10.49 -5.72
CA GLN A 188 41.23 -11.87 -6.15
C GLN A 188 41.75 -11.97 -7.60
N TYR A 189 41.21 -11.18 -8.53
CA TYR A 189 41.68 -11.14 -9.93
C TYR A 189 43.13 -10.62 -10.03
N ILE A 190 43.46 -9.57 -9.28
CA ILE A 190 44.82 -9.03 -9.25
C ILE A 190 45.79 -10.09 -8.71
N LEU A 191 45.46 -10.75 -7.61
CA LEU A 191 46.30 -11.79 -7.01
C LEU A 191 46.49 -12.96 -7.98
N THR A 192 45.44 -13.40 -8.64
CA THR A 192 45.49 -14.47 -9.65
C THR A 192 46.40 -14.07 -10.82
N GLY A 193 46.28 -12.82 -11.30
CA GLY A 193 47.12 -12.27 -12.37
C GLY A 193 48.59 -12.25 -11.97
N VAL A 194 48.94 -11.85 -10.74
CA VAL A 194 50.33 -11.87 -10.20
C VAL A 194 50.90 -13.30 -10.15
N ILE A 195 50.07 -14.26 -9.70
CA ILE A 195 50.52 -15.68 -9.65
C ILE A 195 50.82 -16.20 -11.05
N ILE A 196 49.96 -15.92 -12.04
CA ILE A 196 50.19 -16.33 -13.43
C ILE A 196 51.45 -15.70 -13.99
N LEU A 197 51.69 -14.41 -13.73
CA LEU A 197 52.91 -13.71 -14.14
C LEU A 197 54.19 -14.35 -13.54
N LEU A 198 54.16 -14.65 -12.24
CA LEU A 198 55.26 -15.31 -11.57
C LEU A 198 55.54 -16.69 -12.17
N MET A 199 54.52 -17.46 -12.43
CA MET A 199 54.66 -18.76 -13.10
C MET A 199 55.27 -18.64 -14.51
N ALA A 200 54.86 -17.62 -15.28
CA ALA A 200 55.42 -17.33 -16.60
C ALA A 200 56.92 -16.97 -16.53
N ILE A 201 57.32 -16.14 -15.56
CA ILE A 201 58.70 -15.77 -15.33
C ILE A 201 59.54 -17.00 -14.93
N LEU A 202 59.06 -17.82 -14.01
CA LEU A 202 59.77 -19.03 -13.58
C LEU A 202 59.93 -20.03 -14.71
N THR A 203 58.90 -20.26 -15.49
CA THR A 203 58.92 -21.18 -16.64
C THR A 203 59.84 -20.63 -17.75
N GLY A 204 59.76 -19.35 -18.06
CA GLY A 204 60.64 -18.68 -19.04
C GLY A 204 62.10 -18.72 -18.60
N GLY A 205 62.37 -18.40 -17.33
CA GLY A 205 63.71 -18.50 -16.75
C GLY A 205 64.28 -19.94 -16.77
N TYR A 206 63.45 -20.91 -16.44
CA TYR A 206 63.84 -22.33 -16.52
C TYR A 206 64.19 -22.78 -17.95
N LEU A 207 63.35 -22.40 -18.94
CA LEU A 207 63.58 -22.73 -20.35
C LEU A 207 64.86 -22.05 -20.91
N TRP A 208 65.07 -20.78 -20.54
CA TRP A 208 66.26 -20.04 -20.90
C TRP A 208 67.50 -20.69 -20.32
N TRP A 209 67.54 -21.02 -19.00
CA TRP A 209 68.64 -21.70 -18.31
C TRP A 209 68.91 -23.08 -18.93
N ARG A 210 67.90 -23.88 -19.21
CA ARG A 210 68.00 -25.18 -19.86
C ARG A 210 68.64 -25.04 -21.26
N ASN A 211 68.24 -24.04 -22.03
CA ASN A 211 68.76 -23.80 -23.37
C ASN A 211 70.21 -23.30 -23.33
N HIS A 212 70.53 -22.42 -22.40
CA HIS A 212 71.83 -21.91 -22.17
C HIS A 212 72.84 -23.06 -21.77
N ARG A 213 72.36 -23.93 -20.88
CA ARG A 213 73.17 -25.11 -20.47
C ARG A 213 73.38 -26.10 -21.63
N ARG A 214 72.46 -26.24 -22.55
CA ARG A 214 72.64 -27.06 -23.76
C ARG A 214 73.67 -26.43 -24.68
N ARG A 215 73.67 -25.12 -24.89
CA ARG A 215 74.63 -24.42 -25.71
C ARG A 215 76.07 -24.53 -25.12
N LEU A 216 76.18 -24.38 -23.85
CA LEU A 216 77.47 -24.57 -23.15
C LEU A 216 78.06 -25.99 -23.35
N ARG A 217 77.21 -27.02 -23.20
CA ARG A 217 77.64 -28.41 -23.49
C ARG A 217 78.12 -28.58 -24.94
N GLN A 218 77.42 -28.07 -25.91
CA GLN A 218 77.78 -28.13 -27.35
C GLN A 218 79.12 -27.42 -27.57
N LEU A 219 79.38 -26.28 -26.95
CA LEU A 219 80.69 -25.59 -27.01
C LEU A 219 81.77 -26.41 -26.40
N PHE A 220 81.54 -27.03 -25.25
CA PHE A 220 82.48 -27.93 -24.59
C PHE A 220 82.82 -29.14 -25.47
N ASP A 221 81.79 -29.77 -26.06
CA ASP A 221 82.01 -30.93 -26.96
C ASP A 221 82.79 -30.54 -28.19
N LEU A 222 82.57 -29.36 -28.77
CA LEU A 222 83.30 -28.80 -29.90
C LEU A 222 84.75 -28.52 -29.53
N LEU A 223 85.05 -27.96 -28.33
CA LEU A 223 86.36 -27.69 -27.81
C LEU A 223 87.18 -28.98 -27.60
N ILE A 224 86.52 -30.00 -27.01
CA ILE A 224 87.15 -31.32 -26.81
C ILE A 224 87.49 -31.99 -28.14
N SER A 225 86.54 -31.95 -29.10
CA SER A 225 86.75 -32.55 -30.44
C SER A 225 87.90 -31.85 -31.21
N HIS A 226 88.00 -30.52 -31.08
CA HIS A 226 89.07 -29.74 -31.69
C HIS A 226 90.40 -30.04 -31.05
N HIS A 227 90.47 -30.18 -29.72
CA HIS A 227 91.67 -30.51 -28.99
C HIS A 227 92.15 -31.96 -29.29
N ALA A 228 91.22 -32.89 -29.38
CA ALA A 228 91.47 -34.26 -29.79
C ALA A 228 92.03 -34.36 -31.25
N ALA A 229 91.42 -33.57 -32.17
CA ALA A 229 91.93 -33.49 -33.56
C ALA A 229 93.35 -32.88 -33.62
N TRP A 230 93.63 -31.89 -32.79
CA TRP A 230 94.97 -31.30 -32.73
C TRP A 230 96.04 -32.26 -32.20
N LEU A 231 95.75 -33.10 -31.21
CA LEU A 231 96.62 -34.15 -30.66
C LEU A 231 96.84 -35.31 -31.62
N LEU A 232 95.98 -35.53 -32.60
CA LEU A 232 96.17 -36.58 -33.62
C LEU A 232 97.01 -36.14 -34.83
N ILE A 233 97.28 -34.83 -34.98
CA ILE A 233 98.06 -34.29 -36.09
C ILE A 233 99.51 -33.99 -35.70
N HIS A 234 99.79 -33.98 -34.43
CA HIS A 234 101.14 -33.80 -33.87
C HIS A 234 101.64 -35.03 -33.09
#